data_30711f86247ee4a1f718cea1f256c54f
#
_entry.id   30711f86247ee4a1f718cea1f256c54f
#
_cell.length_a   1.000
_cell.length_b   1.000
_cell.length_c   1.000
_cell.angle_alpha   90.00
_cell.angle_beta   90.00
_cell.angle_gamma   90.00
#
_symmetry.space_group_name_H-M   'P 1'
#
loop_
_entity.id
_entity.type
_entity.pdbx_description
1 polymer ?
#
loop_
_entity_poly.entity_id
_entity_poly.type
_entity_poly.pdbx_seq_one_letter_code
_entity_poly.pdbx_strand_id
1 'polypeptide(L)'
;VLDRTLTFLGYNKKHVMNITDIGHLSGDSDDGEDKMLKTAQERHQSVLEIADFYTKAFFNDIDRLNIIRPDVVCKATEHIDEMIELIKKIEANDHTYMAGGNLYFDVTTYPDYGKLANLNLEDLKAGARVVVDENKRNPHDFVLWFTKSKFENQALVWDSPWGKGYPGWHIECSAMSMKYLGEQFDIHTGGIDHIPVHHTNEIAQSEGATGHKWVNYWLHNEFLVVQKDKNSTSDEAGKMSKSSGNFLTLQTLIDKGYDALDYRFFLLGAHYRSQVMFSWTAMDSAKNSRKALNQRVAKILLSAKDTAIT
;
A
#
# COMPACT_ATOMS: atom_id res chain seq x y z
N VAL A 1 -6.29 12.44 7.52
CA VAL A 1 -6.62 12.79 8.93
C VAL A 1 -5.34 12.92 9.72
N LEU A 2 -4.53 11.84 9.87
CA LEU A 2 -3.32 11.82 10.68
C LEU A 2 -2.40 13.01 10.40
N ASP A 3 -2.05 13.26 9.14
CA ASP A 3 -1.23 14.39 8.71
C ASP A 3 -1.73 15.74 9.25
N ARG A 4 -3.02 16.06 9.04
CA ARG A 4 -3.64 17.30 9.53
C ARG A 4 -3.69 17.37 11.05
N THR A 5 -3.89 16.25 11.73
CA THR A 5 -3.92 16.20 13.20
C THR A 5 -2.54 16.50 13.77
N LEU A 6 -1.49 15.88 13.23
CA LEU A 6 -0.11 16.14 13.66
C LEU A 6 0.28 17.61 13.41
N THR A 7 -0.06 18.16 12.24
CA THR A 7 0.17 19.58 11.93
C THR A 7 -0.58 20.50 12.90
N PHE A 8 -1.86 20.21 13.18
CA PHE A 8 -2.67 20.99 14.11
C PHE A 8 -2.11 20.98 15.55
N LEU A 9 -1.53 19.87 15.96
CA LEU A 9 -0.88 19.72 17.26
C LEU A 9 0.53 20.32 17.32
N GLY A 10 1.01 20.93 16.23
CA GLY A 10 2.32 21.59 16.16
C GLY A 10 3.52 20.67 15.93
N TYR A 11 3.30 19.41 15.58
CA TYR A 11 4.39 18.51 15.24
C TYR A 11 5.05 18.91 13.90
N ASN A 12 6.36 18.96 13.89
CA ASN A 12 7.14 18.99 12.66
C ASN A 12 7.17 17.57 12.09
N LYS A 13 6.59 17.37 10.91
CA LYS A 13 6.47 16.05 10.28
C LYS A 13 7.13 16.04 8.92
N LYS A 14 7.58 14.87 8.50
CA LYS A 14 8.00 14.55 7.13
C LYS A 14 7.17 13.37 6.63
N HIS A 15 6.32 13.62 5.64
CA HIS A 15 5.46 12.61 5.04
C HIS A 15 6.08 12.13 3.73
N VAL A 16 6.41 10.85 3.67
CA VAL A 16 6.97 10.18 2.48
C VAL A 16 5.95 9.20 1.93
N MET A 17 5.78 9.18 0.63
CA MET A 17 4.92 8.23 -0.10
C MET A 17 5.70 7.65 -1.28
N ASN A 18 5.67 6.34 -1.40
CA ASN A 18 6.24 5.63 -2.53
C ASN A 18 5.26 5.51 -3.70
N ILE A 19 5.81 5.41 -4.90
CA ILE A 19 5.13 4.99 -6.12
C ILE A 19 5.79 3.69 -6.56
N THR A 20 5.03 2.62 -6.52
CA THR A 20 5.43 1.30 -7.00
C THR A 20 5.28 1.24 -8.51
N ASP A 21 6.30 1.69 -9.24
CA ASP A 21 6.33 1.76 -10.69
C ASP A 21 7.16 0.64 -11.35
N ILE A 22 7.65 -0.29 -10.55
CA ILE A 22 8.16 -1.59 -11.00
C ILE A 22 6.96 -2.54 -11.09
N GLY A 23 6.84 -3.28 -12.19
CA GLY A 23 5.80 -4.29 -12.34
C GLY A 23 5.94 -5.39 -11.28
N HIS A 24 4.86 -5.69 -10.58
CA HIS A 24 4.82 -6.75 -9.56
C HIS A 24 3.88 -7.87 -9.95
N LEU A 25 4.19 -9.06 -9.47
CA LEU A 25 3.32 -10.21 -9.54
C LEU A 25 2.01 -9.93 -8.79
N SER A 26 0.92 -10.53 -9.21
CA SER A 26 -0.42 -10.19 -8.69
C SER A 26 -0.72 -10.71 -7.30
N GLY A 27 0.14 -11.56 -6.74
CA GLY A 27 0.01 -12.18 -5.42
C GLY A 27 1.06 -11.68 -4.43
N ASP A 28 0.67 -11.60 -3.15
CA ASP A 28 1.58 -11.23 -2.05
C ASP A 28 2.66 -12.30 -1.78
N SER A 29 2.53 -13.47 -2.39
CA SER A 29 3.39 -14.66 -2.20
C SER A 29 4.43 -14.85 -3.33
N ASP A 30 4.80 -13.80 -4.04
CA ASP A 30 5.70 -13.83 -5.20
C ASP A 30 5.17 -14.71 -6.36
N ASP A 31 3.86 -14.79 -6.52
CA ASP A 31 3.16 -15.55 -7.57
C ASP A 31 2.17 -14.67 -8.36
N GLY A 32 1.70 -15.19 -9.49
CA GLY A 32 0.71 -14.51 -10.33
C GLY A 32 1.30 -13.73 -11.51
N GLU A 33 0.44 -13.17 -12.36
CA GLU A 33 0.83 -12.40 -13.55
C GLU A 33 1.18 -10.95 -13.19
N ASP A 34 2.12 -10.35 -13.92
CA ASP A 34 2.39 -8.90 -13.82
C ASP A 34 1.22 -8.10 -14.46
N LYS A 35 0.42 -7.48 -13.61
CA LYS A 35 -0.75 -6.69 -14.02
C LYS A 35 -0.37 -5.47 -14.85
N MET A 36 0.79 -4.86 -14.59
CA MET A 36 1.24 -3.69 -15.33
C MET A 36 1.67 -4.08 -16.73
N LEU A 37 2.41 -5.17 -16.87
CA LEU A 37 2.82 -5.69 -18.17
C LEU A 37 1.60 -6.06 -19.03
N LYS A 38 0.62 -6.74 -18.47
CA LYS A 38 -0.63 -7.08 -19.15
C LYS A 38 -1.39 -5.83 -19.61
N THR A 39 -1.54 -4.84 -18.74
CA THR A 39 -2.21 -3.57 -19.08
C THR A 39 -1.43 -2.78 -20.15
N ALA A 40 -0.09 -2.81 -20.08
CA ALA A 40 0.77 -2.17 -21.07
C ALA A 40 0.60 -2.80 -22.46
N GLN A 41 0.57 -4.12 -22.53
CA GLN A 41 0.31 -4.86 -23.78
C GLN A 41 -1.07 -4.56 -24.36
N GLU A 42 -2.12 -4.60 -23.51
CA GLU A 42 -3.50 -4.30 -23.93
C GLU A 42 -3.67 -2.87 -24.44
N ARG A 43 -2.91 -1.90 -23.92
CA ARG A 43 -2.97 -0.48 -24.29
C ARG A 43 -1.90 -0.06 -25.31
N HIS A 44 -1.00 -0.95 -25.72
CA HIS A 44 0.16 -0.64 -26.57
C HIS A 44 1.03 0.49 -26.00
N GLN A 45 1.26 0.46 -24.69
CA GLN A 45 2.05 1.44 -23.94
C GLN A 45 3.18 0.74 -23.19
N SER A 46 4.21 1.48 -22.80
CA SER A 46 5.24 0.96 -21.89
C SER A 46 4.72 0.85 -20.45
N VAL A 47 5.35 0.01 -19.64
CA VAL A 47 5.04 -0.14 -18.20
C VAL A 47 5.18 1.21 -17.49
N LEU A 48 6.20 2.01 -17.81
CA LEU A 48 6.43 3.33 -17.22
C LEU A 48 5.35 4.35 -17.62
N GLU A 49 4.85 4.34 -18.86
CA GLU A 49 3.72 5.19 -19.26
C GLU A 49 2.44 4.83 -18.51
N ILE A 50 2.20 3.55 -18.28
CA ILE A 50 1.07 3.07 -17.48
C ILE A 50 1.22 3.54 -16.01
N ALA A 51 2.41 3.40 -15.42
CA ALA A 51 2.69 3.87 -14.06
C ALA A 51 2.48 5.38 -13.92
N ASP A 52 2.96 6.17 -14.89
CA ASP A 52 2.79 7.63 -14.92
C ASP A 52 1.31 8.04 -15.05
N PHE A 53 0.56 7.36 -15.93
CA PHE A 53 -0.88 7.59 -16.08
C PHE A 53 -1.63 7.38 -14.77
N TYR A 54 -1.42 6.24 -14.08
CA TYR A 54 -2.10 5.98 -12.82
C TYR A 54 -1.61 6.86 -11.67
N THR A 55 -0.34 7.23 -11.66
CA THR A 55 0.21 8.20 -10.70
C THR A 55 -0.47 9.56 -10.83
N LYS A 56 -0.64 10.06 -12.05
CA LYS A 56 -1.36 11.31 -12.31
C LYS A 56 -2.83 11.23 -11.90
N ALA A 57 -3.50 10.13 -12.23
CA ALA A 57 -4.89 9.89 -11.84
C ALA A 57 -5.05 9.87 -10.30
N PHE A 58 -4.15 9.18 -9.60
CA PHE A 58 -4.12 9.12 -8.14
C PHE A 58 -3.96 10.50 -7.51
N PHE A 59 -2.99 11.30 -7.96
CA PHE A 59 -2.79 12.65 -7.41
C PHE A 59 -3.94 13.61 -7.76
N ASN A 60 -4.57 13.47 -8.91
CA ASN A 60 -5.78 14.21 -9.23
C ASN A 60 -6.92 13.90 -8.23
N ASP A 61 -7.11 12.63 -7.89
CA ASP A 61 -8.14 12.24 -6.91
C ASP A 61 -7.80 12.68 -5.48
N ILE A 62 -6.52 12.63 -5.08
CA ILE A 62 -6.03 13.19 -3.81
C ILE A 62 -6.35 14.69 -3.68
N ASP A 63 -6.07 15.47 -4.73
CA ASP A 63 -6.34 16.91 -4.74
C ASP A 63 -7.85 17.20 -4.62
N ARG A 64 -8.68 16.48 -5.38
CA ARG A 64 -10.16 16.60 -5.32
C ARG A 64 -10.72 16.24 -3.95
N LEU A 65 -10.11 15.27 -3.27
CA LEU A 65 -10.44 14.88 -1.89
C LEU A 65 -9.86 15.83 -0.84
N ASN A 66 -9.16 16.89 -1.24
CA ASN A 66 -8.46 17.82 -0.35
C ASN A 66 -7.56 17.09 0.65
N ILE A 67 -6.80 16.10 0.17
CA ILE A 67 -5.76 15.40 0.92
C ILE A 67 -4.45 16.17 0.74
N ILE A 68 -3.71 16.40 1.82
CA ILE A 68 -2.40 17.06 1.75
C ILE A 68 -1.45 16.12 1.00
N ARG A 69 -0.76 16.65 0.00
CA ARG A 69 0.28 15.88 -0.71
C ARG A 69 1.44 15.58 0.24
N PRO A 70 2.08 14.41 0.09
CA PRO A 70 3.29 14.09 0.84
C PRO A 70 4.40 15.11 0.57
N ASP A 71 5.30 15.29 1.54
CA ASP A 71 6.49 16.15 1.40
C ASP A 71 7.49 15.57 0.40
N VAL A 72 7.55 14.23 0.33
CA VAL A 72 8.35 13.47 -0.63
C VAL A 72 7.49 12.41 -1.30
N VAL A 73 7.53 12.38 -2.63
CA VAL A 73 7.00 11.29 -3.44
C VAL A 73 8.17 10.65 -4.18
N CYS A 74 8.41 9.38 -3.97
CA CYS A 74 9.55 8.65 -4.53
C CYS A 74 9.10 7.45 -5.35
N LYS A 75 9.78 7.20 -6.48
CA LYS A 75 9.51 6.07 -7.38
C LYS A 75 10.46 4.92 -7.09
N ALA A 76 9.95 3.70 -7.11
CA ALA A 76 10.76 2.51 -6.90
C ALA A 76 11.87 2.36 -7.95
N THR A 77 11.57 2.67 -9.22
CA THR A 77 12.55 2.63 -10.32
C THR A 77 13.74 3.58 -10.15
N GLU A 78 13.59 4.64 -9.35
CA GLU A 78 14.65 5.62 -9.06
C GLU A 78 15.48 5.25 -7.82
N HIS A 79 15.22 4.07 -7.20
CA HIS A 79 15.82 3.67 -5.92
C HIS A 79 16.41 2.25 -5.93
N ILE A 80 16.77 1.75 -7.10
CA ILE A 80 17.34 0.41 -7.27
C ILE A 80 18.67 0.26 -6.51
N ASP A 81 19.53 1.27 -6.56
CA ASP A 81 20.81 1.23 -5.87
C ASP A 81 20.64 1.13 -4.35
N GLU A 82 19.67 1.85 -3.77
CA GLU A 82 19.35 1.78 -2.35
C GLU A 82 18.80 0.40 -1.96
N MET A 83 17.99 -0.22 -2.82
CA MET A 83 17.51 -1.59 -2.60
C MET A 83 18.66 -2.58 -2.61
N ILE A 84 19.57 -2.48 -3.59
CA ILE A 84 20.75 -3.34 -3.66
C ILE A 84 21.63 -3.16 -2.42
N GLU A 85 21.88 -1.94 -1.98
CA GLU A 85 22.69 -1.68 -0.78
C GLU A 85 22.00 -2.21 0.50
N LEU A 86 20.67 -2.11 0.60
CA LEU A 86 19.94 -2.70 1.72
C LEU A 86 20.03 -4.23 1.71
N ILE A 87 19.85 -4.87 0.55
CA ILE A 87 19.98 -6.32 0.41
C ILE A 87 21.39 -6.79 0.79
N LYS A 88 22.45 -6.06 0.41
CA LYS A 88 23.82 -6.37 0.83
C LYS A 88 24.00 -6.35 2.35
N LYS A 89 23.35 -5.41 3.06
CA LYS A 89 23.36 -5.39 4.52
C LYS A 89 22.66 -6.60 5.11
N ILE A 90 21.50 -7.00 4.53
CA ILE A 90 20.77 -8.21 4.94
C ILE A 90 21.63 -9.46 4.73
N GLU A 91 22.32 -9.55 3.59
CA GLU A 91 23.22 -10.66 3.25
C GLU A 91 24.42 -10.71 4.20
N ALA A 92 25.03 -9.55 4.50
CA ALA A 92 26.15 -9.47 5.43
C ALA A 92 25.80 -9.89 6.87
N ASN A 93 24.52 -9.89 7.22
CA ASN A 93 23.99 -10.34 8.50
C ASN A 93 23.45 -11.80 8.45
N ASP A 94 23.81 -12.57 7.40
CA ASP A 94 23.48 -13.99 7.23
C ASP A 94 21.97 -14.30 7.15
N HIS A 95 21.15 -13.35 6.65
CA HIS A 95 19.71 -13.54 6.51
C HIS A 95 19.27 -14.01 5.12
N THR A 96 20.21 -14.36 4.22
CA THR A 96 19.87 -14.66 2.84
C THR A 96 20.39 -16.01 2.36
N TYR A 97 19.81 -16.50 1.27
CA TYR A 97 20.35 -17.63 0.50
C TYR A 97 19.94 -17.55 -0.97
N MET A 98 20.76 -18.14 -1.84
CA MET A 98 20.44 -18.31 -3.26
C MET A 98 19.78 -19.67 -3.50
N ALA A 99 18.67 -19.69 -4.22
CA ALA A 99 18.04 -20.93 -4.70
C ALA A 99 17.28 -20.68 -6.01
N GLY A 100 17.27 -21.64 -6.91
CA GLY A 100 16.58 -21.55 -8.20
C GLY A 100 17.02 -20.37 -9.09
N GLY A 101 18.10 -19.67 -8.74
CA GLY A 101 18.59 -18.46 -9.38
C GLY A 101 18.12 -17.16 -8.74
N ASN A 102 17.29 -17.20 -7.70
CA ASN A 102 16.79 -16.01 -6.98
C ASN A 102 17.43 -15.90 -5.60
N LEU A 103 17.52 -14.68 -5.08
CA LEU A 103 17.96 -14.40 -3.72
C LEU A 103 16.75 -14.31 -2.80
N TYR A 104 16.73 -15.13 -1.76
CA TYR A 104 15.66 -15.18 -0.77
C TYR A 104 16.10 -14.63 0.59
N PHE A 105 15.17 -14.09 1.34
CA PHE A 105 15.30 -13.89 2.78
C PHE A 105 14.93 -15.20 3.49
N ASP A 106 15.79 -15.66 4.38
CA ASP A 106 15.57 -16.84 5.24
C ASP A 106 14.88 -16.39 6.53
N VAL A 107 13.56 -16.55 6.62
CA VAL A 107 12.78 -16.07 7.78
C VAL A 107 13.16 -16.78 9.08
N THR A 108 13.79 -17.95 9.00
CA THR A 108 14.23 -18.71 10.20
C THR A 108 15.41 -18.06 10.91
N THR A 109 16.14 -17.18 10.23
CA THR A 109 17.28 -16.42 10.77
C THR A 109 16.86 -15.17 11.54
N TYR A 110 15.57 -14.75 11.42
CA TYR A 110 15.03 -13.59 12.11
C TYR A 110 13.99 -14.02 13.17
N PRO A 111 14.36 -14.10 14.46
CA PRO A 111 13.51 -14.71 15.51
C PRO A 111 12.18 -14.00 15.75
N ASP A 112 12.10 -12.71 15.40
CA ASP A 112 10.92 -11.88 15.59
C ASP A 112 9.96 -11.89 14.39
N TYR A 113 10.24 -12.73 13.37
CA TYR A 113 9.39 -12.84 12.19
C TYR A 113 7.94 -13.19 12.57
N GLY A 114 7.00 -12.45 11.99
CA GLY A 114 5.57 -12.67 12.22
C GLY A 114 4.99 -12.05 13.48
N LYS A 115 5.78 -11.41 14.35
CA LYS A 115 5.26 -10.77 15.60
C LYS A 115 4.16 -9.75 15.32
N LEU A 116 4.29 -8.90 14.29
CA LEU A 116 3.28 -7.90 13.94
C LEU A 116 1.93 -8.54 13.62
N ALA A 117 1.95 -9.66 12.91
CA ALA A 117 0.77 -10.38 12.46
C ALA A 117 0.27 -11.41 13.49
N ASN A 118 0.97 -11.56 14.63
CA ASN A 118 0.73 -12.61 15.60
C ASN A 118 0.70 -14.02 14.94
N LEU A 119 1.62 -14.24 13.98
CA LEU A 119 1.73 -15.50 13.25
C LEU A 119 2.36 -16.56 14.17
N ASN A 120 1.72 -17.71 14.26
CA ASN A 120 2.34 -18.91 14.81
C ASN A 120 2.97 -19.70 13.64
N LEU A 121 4.29 -19.58 13.49
CA LEU A 121 5.03 -20.23 12.40
C LEU A 121 4.94 -21.77 12.45
N GLU A 122 4.67 -22.36 13.62
CA GLU A 122 4.50 -23.82 13.77
C GLU A 122 3.14 -24.29 13.23
N ASP A 123 2.07 -23.53 13.48
CA ASP A 123 0.72 -23.85 12.98
C ASP A 123 0.61 -23.70 11.46
N LEU A 124 1.38 -22.80 10.86
CA LEU A 124 1.38 -22.55 9.43
C LEU A 124 2.02 -23.67 8.60
N LYS A 125 2.91 -24.48 9.21
CA LYS A 125 3.47 -25.69 8.55
C LYS A 125 2.40 -26.77 8.31
N ALA A 126 1.30 -26.73 9.05
CA ALA A 126 0.28 -27.78 9.02
C ALA A 126 -0.92 -27.51 8.08
N GLY A 127 -1.11 -26.30 7.56
CA GLY A 127 -2.38 -25.90 6.93
C GLY A 127 -2.33 -25.23 5.56
N ALA A 128 -1.17 -24.89 5.04
CA ALA A 128 -1.08 -24.07 3.84
C ALA A 128 -1.29 -24.88 2.54
N ARG A 129 -2.43 -24.70 1.89
CA ARG A 129 -2.61 -24.92 0.45
C ARG A 129 -1.93 -23.79 -0.36
N VAL A 130 -0.68 -23.48 -0.05
CA VAL A 130 0.14 -22.58 -0.86
C VAL A 130 0.85 -23.46 -1.88
N VAL A 131 0.86 -23.05 -3.14
CA VAL A 131 1.77 -23.64 -4.14
C VAL A 131 3.17 -23.32 -3.63
N VAL A 132 3.78 -24.30 -3.00
CA VAL A 132 5.12 -24.15 -2.40
C VAL A 132 6.08 -23.99 -3.56
N ASP A 133 6.77 -22.85 -3.62
CA ASP A 133 7.95 -22.70 -4.47
C ASP A 133 9.01 -23.69 -3.94
N GLU A 134 9.35 -24.71 -4.76
CA GLU A 134 10.27 -25.77 -4.40
C GLU A 134 11.68 -25.25 -4.02
N ASN A 135 12.00 -24.02 -4.38
CA ASN A 135 13.27 -23.36 -4.05
C ASN A 135 13.27 -22.75 -2.63
N LYS A 136 12.12 -22.55 -2.01
CA LYS A 136 12.03 -21.98 -0.65
C LYS A 136 12.40 -23.05 0.40
N ARG A 137 13.26 -22.67 1.35
CA ARG A 137 13.59 -23.50 2.52
C ARG A 137 12.46 -23.55 3.52
N ASN A 138 11.77 -22.41 3.68
CA ASN A 138 10.57 -22.24 4.50
C ASN A 138 9.45 -21.63 3.64
N PRO A 139 8.18 -22.05 3.77
CA PRO A 139 7.07 -21.50 3.00
C PRO A 139 6.93 -19.98 3.08
N HIS A 140 7.40 -19.37 4.17
CA HIS A 140 7.35 -17.93 4.41
C HIS A 140 8.55 -17.15 3.88
N ASP A 141 9.62 -17.85 3.41
CA ASP A 141 10.73 -17.17 2.78
C ASP A 141 10.23 -16.38 1.57
N PHE A 142 10.84 -15.24 1.32
CA PHE A 142 10.40 -14.34 0.25
C PHE A 142 11.59 -13.83 -0.55
N VAL A 143 11.32 -13.46 -1.80
CA VAL A 143 12.38 -13.06 -2.72
C VAL A 143 12.79 -11.62 -2.45
N LEU A 144 14.10 -11.40 -2.32
CA LEU A 144 14.73 -10.08 -2.26
C LEU A 144 15.12 -9.58 -3.66
N TRP A 145 15.63 -10.50 -4.50
CA TRP A 145 16.04 -10.19 -5.86
C TRP A 145 15.74 -11.36 -6.80
N PHE A 146 14.98 -11.09 -7.86
CA PHE A 146 14.67 -12.04 -8.90
C PHE A 146 15.70 -11.97 -10.01
N THR A 147 16.40 -13.07 -10.32
CA THR A 147 17.21 -13.22 -11.53
C THR A 147 16.56 -14.19 -12.52
N LYS A 148 15.67 -15.04 -12.03
CA LYS A 148 14.83 -15.92 -12.84
C LYS A 148 13.37 -15.71 -12.45
N SER A 149 12.60 -15.17 -13.36
CA SER A 149 11.14 -15.08 -13.22
C SER A 149 10.49 -16.31 -13.87
N LYS A 150 9.36 -16.75 -13.31
CA LYS A 150 8.47 -17.71 -13.99
C LYS A 150 7.87 -17.10 -15.27
N PHE A 151 7.96 -15.79 -15.42
CA PHE A 151 7.46 -15.02 -16.55
C PHE A 151 8.63 -14.52 -17.38
N GLU A 152 8.75 -14.99 -18.61
CA GLU A 152 9.87 -14.72 -19.52
C GLU A 152 10.00 -13.23 -19.96
N ASN A 153 9.04 -12.38 -19.63
CA ASN A 153 8.91 -11.02 -20.16
C ASN A 153 8.84 -9.91 -19.10
N GLN A 154 9.69 -9.98 -18.06
CA GLN A 154 9.81 -8.83 -17.17
C GLN A 154 10.31 -7.62 -17.93
N ALA A 155 9.52 -6.52 -17.94
CA ALA A 155 9.80 -5.34 -18.75
C ALA A 155 10.99 -4.53 -18.22
N LEU A 156 11.24 -4.55 -16.91
CA LEU A 156 12.26 -3.75 -16.24
C LEU A 156 13.21 -4.66 -15.48
N VAL A 157 14.49 -4.59 -15.82
CA VAL A 157 15.56 -5.35 -15.16
C VAL A 157 16.82 -4.51 -15.02
N TRP A 158 17.57 -4.75 -13.95
CA TRP A 158 18.79 -4.02 -13.60
C TRP A 158 19.94 -4.99 -13.30
N ASP A 159 21.15 -4.52 -13.43
CA ASP A 159 22.35 -5.28 -13.01
C ASP A 159 22.47 -5.25 -11.48
N SER A 160 22.85 -6.37 -10.88
CA SER A 160 23.06 -6.51 -9.45
C SER A 160 24.21 -7.50 -9.16
N PRO A 161 24.73 -7.56 -7.91
CA PRO A 161 25.72 -8.57 -7.52
C PRO A 161 25.24 -10.01 -7.67
N TRP A 162 23.94 -10.25 -7.64
CA TRP A 162 23.33 -11.59 -7.75
C TRP A 162 22.99 -11.97 -9.19
N GLY A 163 23.14 -11.02 -10.12
CA GLY A 163 22.84 -11.18 -11.53
C GLY A 163 21.81 -10.12 -12.01
N LYS A 164 21.59 -10.10 -13.33
CA LYS A 164 20.60 -9.22 -13.94
C LYS A 164 19.18 -9.65 -13.55
N GLY A 165 18.39 -8.70 -13.05
CA GLY A 165 17.08 -9.01 -12.53
C GLY A 165 16.33 -7.81 -11.99
N TYR A 166 15.42 -8.04 -11.03
CA TYR A 166 14.60 -6.99 -10.43
C TYR A 166 14.33 -7.28 -8.94
N PRO A 167 14.05 -6.25 -8.12
CA PRO A 167 13.78 -6.42 -6.69
C PRO A 167 12.45 -7.14 -6.43
N GLY A 168 12.35 -7.80 -5.29
CA GLY A 168 11.09 -8.22 -4.69
C GLY A 168 10.27 -7.00 -4.25
N TRP A 169 8.96 -7.17 -4.11
CA TRP A 169 8.06 -6.05 -3.79
C TRP A 169 8.35 -5.39 -2.44
N HIS A 170 8.71 -6.16 -1.43
CA HIS A 170 8.84 -5.64 -0.06
C HIS A 170 10.08 -4.77 0.16
N ILE A 171 11.18 -5.03 -0.58
CA ILE A 171 12.44 -4.29 -0.40
C ILE A 171 12.34 -2.84 -0.88
N GLU A 172 11.42 -2.52 -1.78
CA GLU A 172 11.20 -1.18 -2.28
C GLU A 172 10.83 -0.22 -1.15
N CYS A 173 9.80 -0.58 -0.39
CA CYS A 173 9.29 0.25 0.70
C CYS A 173 10.30 0.37 1.83
N SER A 174 11.01 -0.70 2.17
CA SER A 174 12.09 -0.67 3.17
C SER A 174 13.22 0.29 2.76
N ALA A 175 13.72 0.18 1.53
CA ALA A 175 14.82 1.01 1.05
C ALA A 175 14.43 2.49 0.91
N MET A 176 13.27 2.77 0.30
CA MET A 176 12.81 4.14 0.10
C MET A 176 12.49 4.84 1.42
N SER A 177 11.83 4.18 2.38
CA SER A 177 11.57 4.77 3.68
C SER A 177 12.86 5.08 4.44
N MET A 178 13.82 4.16 4.47
CA MET A 178 15.12 4.39 5.11
C MET A 178 15.90 5.54 4.50
N LYS A 179 15.87 5.68 3.16
CA LYS A 179 16.54 6.79 2.47
C LYS A 179 16.02 8.15 2.93
N TYR A 180 14.74 8.30 3.10
CA TYR A 180 14.11 9.60 3.37
C TYR A 180 13.82 9.87 4.84
N LEU A 181 13.61 8.83 5.65
CA LEU A 181 13.21 8.93 7.06
C LEU A 181 14.29 8.43 8.02
N GLY A 182 15.34 7.77 7.52
CA GLY A 182 16.40 7.15 8.35
C GLY A 182 16.09 5.70 8.70
N GLU A 183 17.02 5.06 9.38
CA GLU A 183 16.96 3.63 9.75
C GLU A 183 15.90 3.34 10.83
N GLN A 184 15.37 4.36 11.48
CA GLN A 184 14.23 4.28 12.39
C GLN A 184 13.34 5.51 12.20
N PHE A 185 12.03 5.31 12.16
CA PHE A 185 11.05 6.39 12.05
C PHE A 185 9.77 6.11 12.84
N ASP A 186 8.91 7.14 12.96
CA ASP A 186 7.82 7.09 13.93
C ASP A 186 6.62 6.26 13.45
N ILE A 187 6.10 6.52 12.26
CA ILE A 187 4.80 5.99 11.85
C ILE A 187 4.86 5.39 10.44
N HIS A 188 4.46 4.13 10.32
CA HIS A 188 4.23 3.46 9.03
C HIS A 188 2.74 3.09 8.89
N THR A 189 2.20 3.28 7.68
CA THR A 189 0.76 3.09 7.45
C THR A 189 0.50 2.17 6.26
N GLY A 190 -0.61 1.43 6.31
CA GLY A 190 -1.05 0.59 5.19
C GLY A 190 -2.46 0.05 5.38
N GLY A 191 -2.89 -0.83 4.48
CA GLY A 191 -4.09 -1.62 4.65
C GLY A 191 -3.88 -2.76 5.66
N ILE A 192 -4.96 -3.28 6.23
CA ILE A 192 -4.89 -4.41 7.17
C ILE A 192 -4.35 -5.68 6.49
N ASP A 193 -4.52 -5.80 5.20
CA ASP A 193 -4.00 -6.88 4.34
C ASP A 193 -2.46 -6.90 4.27
N HIS A 194 -1.79 -5.78 4.51
CA HIS A 194 -0.33 -5.73 4.55
C HIS A 194 0.27 -6.37 5.81
N ILE A 195 -0.48 -6.50 6.90
CA ILE A 195 0.03 -7.02 8.17
C ILE A 195 0.67 -8.41 8.03
N PRO A 196 -0.01 -9.43 7.44
CA PRO A 196 0.49 -10.80 7.49
C PRO A 196 1.71 -11.05 6.61
N VAL A 197 1.90 -10.28 5.53
CA VAL A 197 2.97 -10.54 4.55
C VAL A 197 3.82 -9.29 4.34
N HIS A 198 3.28 -8.23 3.70
CA HIS A 198 4.08 -7.09 3.23
C HIS A 198 4.85 -6.40 4.36
N HIS A 199 4.15 -5.90 5.38
CA HIS A 199 4.79 -5.21 6.51
C HIS A 199 5.61 -6.15 7.41
N THR A 200 5.20 -7.42 7.54
CA THR A 200 6.00 -8.43 8.24
C THR A 200 7.34 -8.66 7.55
N ASN A 201 7.35 -8.71 6.21
CA ASN A 201 8.57 -8.85 5.41
C ASN A 201 9.42 -7.57 5.44
N GLU A 202 8.82 -6.38 5.39
CA GLU A 202 9.54 -5.12 5.54
C GLU A 202 10.26 -5.01 6.90
N ILE A 203 9.62 -5.44 7.99
CA ILE A 203 10.24 -5.49 9.32
C ILE A 203 11.46 -6.41 9.30
N ALA A 204 11.30 -7.64 8.77
CA ALA A 204 12.39 -8.60 8.70
C ALA A 204 13.57 -8.06 7.88
N GLN A 205 13.32 -7.43 6.73
CA GLN A 205 14.35 -6.80 5.90
C GLN A 205 15.07 -5.68 6.64
N SER A 206 14.29 -4.76 7.21
CA SER A 206 14.82 -3.53 7.80
C SER A 206 15.56 -3.78 9.11
N GLU A 207 14.97 -4.56 9.99
CA GLU A 207 15.58 -4.91 11.27
C GLU A 207 16.67 -5.97 11.11
N GLY A 208 16.55 -6.90 10.14
CA GLY A 208 17.62 -7.81 9.77
C GLY A 208 18.85 -7.11 9.21
N ALA A 209 18.66 -6.01 8.47
CA ALA A 209 19.76 -5.20 7.95
C ALA A 209 20.44 -4.33 9.01
N THR A 210 19.69 -3.82 9.99
CA THR A 210 20.16 -2.78 10.94
C THR A 210 20.43 -3.31 12.35
N GLY A 211 19.81 -4.41 12.74
CA GLY A 211 19.91 -4.98 14.09
C GLY A 211 19.09 -4.22 15.15
N HIS A 212 18.25 -3.26 14.76
CA HIS A 212 17.43 -2.49 15.70
C HIS A 212 16.02 -2.25 15.16
N LYS A 213 15.10 -1.83 16.04
CA LYS A 213 13.71 -1.55 15.71
C LYS A 213 13.60 -0.49 14.61
N TRP A 214 12.82 -0.79 13.57
CA TRP A 214 12.63 0.06 12.41
C TRP A 214 11.51 1.10 12.58
N VAL A 215 10.29 0.67 12.95
CA VAL A 215 9.10 1.54 13.05
C VAL A 215 8.55 1.56 14.47
N ASN A 216 8.25 2.76 14.99
CA ASN A 216 7.69 2.90 16.34
C ASN A 216 6.20 2.57 16.40
N TYR A 217 5.40 3.05 15.43
CA TYR A 217 3.95 2.90 15.41
C TYR A 217 3.44 2.44 14.05
N TRP A 218 2.62 1.40 14.06
CA TRP A 218 1.95 0.87 12.88
C TRP A 218 0.49 1.27 12.88
N LEU A 219 0.00 1.84 11.77
CA LEU A 219 -1.41 2.18 11.59
C LEU A 219 -1.96 1.47 10.36
N HIS A 220 -2.97 0.63 10.57
CA HIS A 220 -3.60 -0.14 9.51
C HIS A 220 -5.08 0.22 9.38
N ASN A 221 -5.51 0.50 8.16
CA ASN A 221 -6.90 0.79 7.84
C ASN A 221 -7.62 -0.46 7.37
N GLU A 222 -8.87 -0.60 7.81
CA GLU A 222 -9.78 -1.59 7.29
C GLU A 222 -10.31 -1.23 5.89
N PHE A 223 -10.95 -2.20 5.24
CA PHE A 223 -11.45 -2.08 3.88
C PHE A 223 -12.73 -1.27 3.77
N LEU A 224 -12.86 -0.58 2.65
CA LEU A 224 -14.14 -0.18 2.09
C LEU A 224 -14.74 -1.39 1.37
N VAL A 225 -15.93 -1.81 1.78
CA VAL A 225 -16.67 -2.93 1.17
C VAL A 225 -17.96 -2.41 0.54
N VAL A 226 -18.39 -3.03 -0.56
CA VAL A 226 -19.65 -2.67 -1.24
C VAL A 226 -20.75 -3.60 -0.80
N GLN A 227 -21.92 -3.05 -0.47
CA GLN A 227 -23.09 -3.85 -0.14
C GLN A 227 -23.48 -4.71 -1.35
N LYS A 228 -23.67 -6.02 -1.16
CA LYS A 228 -24.20 -6.90 -2.20
C LYS A 228 -25.64 -6.50 -2.54
N ASP A 229 -25.95 -6.41 -3.82
CA ASP A 229 -27.33 -6.41 -4.25
C ASP A 229 -27.97 -7.76 -3.89
N LYS A 230 -29.13 -7.73 -3.24
CA LYS A 230 -29.87 -8.95 -2.80
C LYS A 230 -30.18 -9.95 -3.93
N ASN A 231 -30.02 -9.53 -5.18
CA ASN A 231 -30.29 -10.32 -6.38
C ASN A 231 -29.01 -10.85 -7.08
N SER A 232 -27.84 -10.63 -6.52
CA SER A 232 -26.58 -11.13 -7.09
C SER A 232 -26.34 -12.57 -6.65
N THR A 233 -26.26 -13.48 -7.62
CA THR A 233 -26.00 -14.92 -7.42
C THR A 233 -24.51 -15.26 -7.30
N SER A 234 -23.61 -14.29 -7.35
CA SER A 234 -22.17 -14.52 -7.22
C SER A 234 -21.72 -14.56 -5.76
N ASP A 235 -20.99 -15.59 -5.39
CA ASP A 235 -20.42 -15.80 -4.04
C ASP A 235 -19.28 -14.84 -3.67
N GLU A 236 -18.86 -13.97 -4.58
CA GLU A 236 -17.85 -12.94 -4.32
C GLU A 236 -18.43 -11.80 -3.47
N ALA A 237 -18.30 -11.97 -2.17
CA ALA A 237 -18.71 -10.97 -1.19
C ALA A 237 -17.92 -9.68 -1.35
N GLY A 238 -18.60 -8.63 -1.84
CA GLY A 238 -18.27 -7.25 -1.46
C GLY A 238 -16.94 -6.64 -1.88
N LYS A 239 -16.02 -7.36 -2.49
CA LYS A 239 -14.76 -6.78 -2.98
C LYS A 239 -15.02 -6.08 -4.31
N MET A 240 -14.74 -4.78 -4.39
CA MET A 240 -14.74 -4.06 -5.66
C MET A 240 -13.65 -4.64 -6.56
N SER A 241 -14.02 -5.31 -7.67
CA SER A 241 -13.07 -5.80 -8.64
C SER A 241 -13.29 -5.14 -10.00
N LYS A 242 -12.20 -4.86 -10.70
CA LYS A 242 -12.25 -4.30 -12.06
C LYS A 242 -12.97 -5.24 -13.04
N SER A 243 -12.90 -6.54 -12.80
CA SER A 243 -13.50 -7.58 -13.67
C SER A 243 -15.02 -7.69 -13.54
N SER A 244 -15.64 -7.18 -12.48
CA SER A 244 -17.09 -7.25 -12.27
C SER A 244 -17.88 -6.11 -12.93
N GLY A 245 -17.23 -5.17 -13.61
CA GLY A 245 -17.88 -3.99 -14.22
C GLY A 245 -18.43 -2.96 -13.23
N ASN A 246 -18.38 -3.23 -11.93
CA ASN A 246 -18.91 -2.38 -10.85
C ASN A 246 -17.78 -1.62 -10.10
N PHE A 247 -16.71 -1.28 -10.80
CA PHE A 247 -15.61 -0.54 -10.20
C PHE A 247 -16.01 0.92 -9.97
N LEU A 248 -16.15 1.31 -8.71
CA LEU A 248 -16.47 2.67 -8.32
C LEU A 248 -15.19 3.51 -8.23
N THR A 249 -15.03 4.44 -9.15
CA THR A 249 -14.01 5.49 -9.08
C THR A 249 -14.59 6.74 -8.43
N LEU A 250 -13.72 7.68 -8.02
CA LEU A 250 -14.18 9.00 -7.58
C LEU A 250 -15.01 9.69 -8.67
N GLN A 251 -14.65 9.53 -9.95
CA GLN A 251 -15.39 10.07 -11.07
C GLN A 251 -16.83 9.52 -11.15
N THR A 252 -17.03 8.22 -10.89
CA THR A 252 -18.37 7.62 -10.83
C THR A 252 -19.29 8.32 -9.82
N LEU A 253 -18.74 8.71 -8.66
CA LEU A 253 -19.49 9.45 -7.64
C LEU A 253 -19.88 10.85 -8.14
N ILE A 254 -18.95 11.52 -8.79
CA ILE A 254 -19.15 12.86 -9.33
C ILE A 254 -20.18 12.86 -10.46
N ASP A 255 -20.11 11.91 -11.37
CA ASP A 255 -21.07 11.73 -12.47
C ASP A 255 -22.50 11.49 -11.94
N LYS A 256 -22.63 10.93 -10.73
CA LYS A 256 -23.89 10.80 -10.00
C LYS A 256 -24.29 12.01 -9.18
N GLY A 257 -23.55 13.11 -9.27
CA GLY A 257 -23.87 14.39 -8.63
C GLY A 257 -23.44 14.51 -7.17
N TYR A 258 -22.47 13.69 -6.72
CA TYR A 258 -21.80 13.89 -5.43
C TYR A 258 -20.56 14.78 -5.60
N ASP A 259 -20.21 15.51 -4.57
CA ASP A 259 -18.93 16.18 -4.44
C ASP A 259 -17.88 15.19 -3.90
N ALA A 260 -16.61 15.32 -4.30
CA ALA A 260 -15.53 14.49 -3.76
C ALA A 260 -15.45 14.56 -2.22
N LEU A 261 -15.75 15.73 -1.65
CA LEU A 261 -15.78 15.92 -0.20
C LEU A 261 -16.98 15.25 0.48
N ASP A 262 -18.06 14.90 -0.24
CA ASP A 262 -19.14 14.07 0.33
C ASP A 262 -18.60 12.65 0.60
N TYR A 263 -17.81 12.09 -0.32
CA TYR A 263 -17.15 10.80 -0.13
C TYR A 263 -16.12 10.85 1.00
N ARG A 264 -15.30 11.89 1.05
CA ARG A 264 -14.40 12.09 2.19
C ARG A 264 -15.15 12.16 3.51
N PHE A 265 -16.27 12.88 3.56
CA PHE A 265 -17.12 13.00 4.75
C PHE A 265 -17.73 11.66 5.16
N PHE A 266 -18.16 10.87 4.19
CA PHE A 266 -18.63 9.49 4.40
C PHE A 266 -17.56 8.63 5.10
N LEU A 267 -16.33 8.63 4.59
CA LEU A 267 -15.23 7.86 5.18
C LEU A 267 -14.85 8.34 6.58
N LEU A 268 -14.93 9.64 6.85
CA LEU A 268 -14.65 10.20 8.18
C LEU A 268 -15.70 9.84 9.23
N GLY A 269 -16.85 9.34 8.84
CA GLY A 269 -17.91 8.89 9.72
C GLY A 269 -17.65 7.55 10.42
N ALA A 270 -16.58 6.84 10.03
CA ALA A 270 -16.24 5.54 10.59
C ALA A 270 -14.86 5.53 11.24
N HIS A 271 -14.66 4.62 12.20
CA HIS A 271 -13.35 4.38 12.76
C HIS A 271 -12.45 3.65 11.76
N TYR A 272 -11.18 4.05 11.62
CA TYR A 272 -10.27 3.53 10.60
C TYR A 272 -9.99 2.01 10.69
N ARG A 273 -10.20 1.39 11.89
CA ARG A 273 -10.09 -0.05 12.11
C ARG A 273 -11.39 -0.82 11.88
N SER A 274 -12.44 -0.17 11.37
CA SER A 274 -13.73 -0.80 11.10
C SER A 274 -13.99 -0.79 9.60
N GLN A 275 -14.51 -1.89 9.06
CA GLN A 275 -14.94 -1.95 7.67
C GLN A 275 -16.02 -0.90 7.40
N VAL A 276 -15.88 -0.20 6.30
CA VAL A 276 -16.86 0.80 5.87
C VAL A 276 -17.70 0.20 4.76
N MET A 277 -19.01 0.05 5.01
CA MET A 277 -19.96 -0.46 4.03
C MET A 277 -20.42 0.68 3.12
N PHE A 278 -20.02 0.63 1.85
CA PHE A 278 -20.49 1.58 0.85
C PHE A 278 -21.92 1.23 0.40
N SER A 279 -22.77 2.24 0.36
CA SER A 279 -24.07 2.19 -0.33
C SER A 279 -24.44 3.60 -0.79
N TRP A 280 -25.29 3.69 -1.82
CA TRP A 280 -25.78 4.99 -2.29
C TRP A 280 -26.56 5.74 -1.20
N THR A 281 -27.35 5.04 -0.39
CA THR A 281 -28.07 5.61 0.76
C THR A 281 -27.11 6.20 1.80
N ALA A 282 -25.98 5.54 2.06
CA ALA A 282 -24.96 6.06 2.97
C ALA A 282 -24.29 7.32 2.39
N MET A 283 -24.05 7.35 1.07
CA MET A 283 -23.54 8.52 0.38
C MET A 283 -24.52 9.71 0.42
N ASP A 284 -25.82 9.46 0.20
CA ASP A 284 -26.85 10.50 0.34
C ASP A 284 -26.90 11.08 1.76
N SER A 285 -26.81 10.22 2.77
CA SER A 285 -26.75 10.63 4.17
C SER A 285 -25.52 11.48 4.46
N ALA A 286 -24.35 11.10 3.96
CA ALA A 286 -23.12 11.86 4.11
C ALA A 286 -23.20 13.24 3.43
N LYS A 287 -23.70 13.31 2.19
CA LYS A 287 -23.92 14.53 1.43
C LYS A 287 -24.84 15.50 2.19
N ASN A 288 -25.99 15.00 2.70
CA ASN A 288 -26.94 15.83 3.44
C ASN A 288 -26.34 16.31 4.78
N SER A 289 -25.62 15.47 5.49
CA SER A 289 -24.96 15.81 6.75
C SER A 289 -23.86 16.85 6.55
N ARG A 290 -23.03 16.72 5.51
CA ARG A 290 -22.00 17.71 5.16
C ARG A 290 -22.65 19.05 4.79
N LYS A 291 -23.72 19.04 4.01
CA LYS A 291 -24.46 20.26 3.66
C LYS A 291 -25.01 20.97 4.92
N ALA A 292 -25.60 20.21 5.83
CA ALA A 292 -26.12 20.76 7.09
C ALA A 292 -25.02 21.34 7.98
N LEU A 293 -23.86 20.65 8.07
CA LEU A 293 -22.70 21.15 8.78
C LEU A 293 -22.21 22.48 8.19
N ASN A 294 -22.03 22.56 6.87
CA ASN A 294 -21.58 23.75 6.19
C ASN A 294 -22.53 24.93 6.42
N GLN A 295 -23.85 24.70 6.41
CA GLN A 295 -24.85 25.71 6.71
C GLN A 295 -24.76 26.26 8.16
N ARG A 296 -24.50 25.35 9.14
CA ARG A 296 -24.30 25.75 10.55
C ARG A 296 -23.03 26.58 10.71
N VAL A 297 -21.93 26.17 10.11
CA VAL A 297 -20.65 26.91 10.14
C VAL A 297 -20.83 28.29 9.49
N ALA A 298 -21.50 28.40 8.34
CA ALA A 298 -21.77 29.67 7.68
C ALA A 298 -22.58 30.60 8.56
N LYS A 299 -23.61 30.12 9.27
CA LYS A 299 -24.38 30.92 10.21
C LYS A 299 -23.55 31.46 11.37
N ILE A 300 -22.67 30.61 11.94
CA ILE A 300 -21.77 31.02 13.04
C ILE A 300 -20.81 32.11 12.56
N LEU A 301 -20.21 31.94 11.37
CA LEU A 301 -19.28 32.91 10.81
C LEU A 301 -19.95 34.27 10.51
N LEU A 302 -21.21 34.26 10.08
CA LEU A 302 -21.99 35.51 9.88
C LEU A 302 -22.24 36.19 11.20
N SER A 303 -22.74 35.48 12.22
CA SER A 303 -23.01 36.10 13.55
C SER A 303 -21.72 36.58 14.24
N ALA A 304 -20.57 35.92 14.04
CA ALA A 304 -19.28 36.35 14.58
C ALA A 304 -18.78 37.67 13.93
N LYS A 305 -19.08 37.92 12.65
CA LYS A 305 -18.74 39.18 11.99
C LYS A 305 -19.55 40.35 12.56
N ASP A 306 -20.82 40.13 12.90
CA ASP A 306 -21.67 41.15 13.45
C ASP A 306 -21.27 41.53 14.90
N THR A 307 -20.66 40.63 15.66
CA THR A 307 -20.15 40.88 17.02
C THR A 307 -18.76 41.51 17.06
N ALA A 308 -17.97 41.44 16.00
CA ALA A 308 -16.64 42.05 15.94
C ALA A 308 -16.63 43.55 15.58
N ILE A 309 -17.82 44.17 15.37
CA ILE A 309 -17.99 45.56 15.00
C ILE A 309 -18.50 46.42 16.21
N THR A 310 -18.68 45.81 17.35
CA THR A 310 -19.00 46.49 18.61
C THR A 310 -17.84 46.42 19.58
#